data_400ce82ecf31245ce072939b1718a48e
#
_entry.id   400ce82ecf31245ce072939b1718a48e
#
_cell.length_a   1.000
_cell.length_b   1.000
_cell.length_c   1.000
_cell.angle_alpha   90.00
_cell.angle_beta   90.00
_cell.angle_gamma   90.00
#
_symmetry.space_group_name_H-M   'P 1'
#
loop_
_entity.id
_entity.type
_entity.pdbx_description
1 polymer ?
#
loop_
_entity_poly.entity_id
_entity_poly.type
_entity_poly.pdbx_seq_one_letter_code
_entity_poly.pdbx_strand_id
1 'polypeptide(L)'
;LITEEVIKEIEDCIPLAPLHNPAAVAGIRACQDILVGKPNVAAFDTAFHQTMKPEQYLYPIPYKYYEKYKIRKYGFHGISHDYVSERVASLKGTTRDKLRIVNCHLGQGASICAIKNGESVDTSMGFTPVAGFCMGTRSGDLDPSIVTFLNKKENISPDEIERILNYESGIFGVSGASVDFRDVENEALLGDHRSQLAMNIFLTQVAQTIASYIVTMGGIDVLTFTAGVGEKGFEDREEICKKLAFLGLKLDIEKNKSKNIEDRISLEDSKIDVWVVPTNEELVIARDTLR
;
A
#
# COMPACT_ATOMS: atom_id res chain seq x y z
N LEU A 1 -0.49 -7.06 23.88
CA LEU A 1 0.02 -8.34 24.39
C LEU A 1 -0.68 -9.50 23.70
N ILE A 2 0.07 -10.55 23.35
CA ILE A 2 -0.47 -11.79 22.79
C ILE A 2 -0.87 -12.71 23.93
N THR A 3 -2.15 -13.10 23.95
CA THR A 3 -2.73 -14.13 24.82
C THR A 3 -3.24 -15.27 23.95
N GLU A 4 -3.68 -16.37 24.56
CA GLU A 4 -4.29 -17.49 23.83
C GLU A 4 -5.59 -17.06 23.13
N GLU A 5 -6.36 -16.11 23.73
CA GLU A 5 -7.53 -15.54 23.08
C GLU A 5 -7.16 -14.78 21.81
N VAL A 6 -6.11 -13.94 21.88
CA VAL A 6 -5.62 -13.18 20.72
C VAL A 6 -5.14 -14.10 19.60
N ILE A 7 -4.43 -15.18 19.96
CA ILE A 7 -3.99 -16.17 18.96
C ILE A 7 -5.19 -16.83 18.29
N LYS A 8 -6.20 -17.21 19.06
CA LYS A 8 -7.43 -17.77 18.51
C LYS A 8 -8.16 -16.79 17.59
N GLU A 9 -8.24 -15.51 17.95
CA GLU A 9 -8.82 -14.48 17.09
C GLU A 9 -8.03 -14.34 15.78
N ILE A 10 -6.70 -14.42 15.81
CA ILE A 10 -5.85 -14.41 14.59
C ILE A 10 -6.10 -15.70 13.77
N GLU A 11 -6.22 -16.86 14.41
CA GLU A 11 -6.57 -18.12 13.74
C GLU A 11 -7.96 -18.04 13.09
N ASP A 12 -8.96 -17.48 13.76
CA ASP A 12 -10.30 -17.27 13.23
C ASP A 12 -10.31 -16.31 12.02
N CYS A 13 -9.31 -15.43 11.90
CA CYS A 13 -9.08 -14.56 10.75
C CYS A 13 -8.27 -15.21 9.60
N ILE A 14 -7.84 -16.47 9.71
CA ILE A 14 -7.12 -17.16 8.61
C ILE A 14 -7.89 -17.14 7.29
N PRO A 15 -9.22 -17.37 7.26
CA PRO A 15 -9.98 -17.29 6.01
C PRO A 15 -9.94 -15.91 5.33
N LEU A 16 -9.65 -14.84 6.09
CA LEU A 16 -9.53 -13.47 5.58
C LEU A 16 -8.12 -13.15 5.05
N ALA A 17 -7.11 -13.84 5.57
CA ALA A 17 -5.70 -13.63 5.22
C ALA A 17 -4.94 -14.97 5.17
N PRO A 18 -5.32 -15.91 4.28
CA PRO A 18 -4.80 -17.28 4.28
C PRO A 18 -3.30 -17.37 3.97
N LEU A 19 -2.74 -16.35 3.34
CA LEU A 19 -1.32 -16.28 2.99
C LEU A 19 -0.44 -15.73 4.12
N HIS A 20 -1.01 -14.99 5.08
CA HIS A 20 -0.27 -14.25 6.11
C HIS A 20 -0.51 -14.82 7.50
N ASN A 21 -1.76 -15.03 7.90
CA ASN A 21 -2.10 -15.41 9.27
C ASN A 21 -1.55 -16.77 9.71
N PRO A 22 -1.53 -17.84 8.88
CA PRO A 22 -0.91 -19.12 9.29
C PRO A 22 0.57 -18.96 9.63
N ALA A 23 1.31 -18.21 8.81
CA ALA A 23 2.73 -17.95 9.06
C ALA A 23 2.95 -17.08 10.30
N ALA A 24 2.10 -16.09 10.52
CA ALA A 24 2.13 -15.24 11.72
C ALA A 24 1.87 -16.05 12.99
N VAL A 25 0.85 -16.91 13.01
CA VAL A 25 0.56 -17.81 14.15
C VAL A 25 1.73 -18.75 14.43
N ALA A 26 2.31 -19.37 13.38
CA ALA A 26 3.47 -20.22 13.54
C ALA A 26 4.67 -19.47 14.14
N GLY A 27 4.92 -18.25 13.67
CA GLY A 27 5.98 -17.38 14.23
C GLY A 27 5.73 -17.01 15.69
N ILE A 28 4.48 -16.66 16.04
CA ILE A 28 4.09 -16.35 17.43
C ILE A 28 4.33 -17.58 18.34
N ARG A 29 3.88 -18.77 17.94
CA ARG A 29 4.08 -20.00 18.71
C ARG A 29 5.56 -20.31 18.89
N ALA A 30 6.37 -20.20 17.83
CA ALA A 30 7.82 -20.40 17.92
C ALA A 30 8.48 -19.39 18.89
N CYS A 31 8.05 -18.13 18.89
CA CYS A 31 8.54 -17.13 19.86
C CYS A 31 8.16 -17.49 21.30
N GLN A 32 6.95 -17.97 21.54
CA GLN A 32 6.51 -18.41 22.88
C GLN A 32 7.34 -19.59 23.40
N ASP A 33 7.66 -20.56 22.52
CA ASP A 33 8.43 -21.75 22.86
C ASP A 33 9.90 -21.41 23.18
N ILE A 34 10.50 -20.48 22.45
CA ILE A 34 11.91 -20.10 22.60
C ILE A 34 12.10 -19.07 23.72
N LEU A 35 11.18 -18.09 23.82
CA LEU A 35 11.26 -16.97 24.75
C LEU A 35 10.34 -17.18 25.96
N VAL A 36 10.48 -18.31 26.63
CA VAL A 36 9.63 -18.70 27.77
C VAL A 36 9.56 -17.60 28.83
N GLY A 37 8.33 -17.21 29.21
CA GLY A 37 8.07 -16.20 30.23
C GLY A 37 8.34 -14.76 29.80
N LYS A 38 8.67 -14.49 28.53
CA LYS A 38 8.74 -13.14 27.99
C LYS A 38 7.39 -12.72 27.40
N PRO A 39 6.94 -11.48 27.64
CA PRO A 39 5.74 -10.98 26.97
C PRO A 39 5.96 -10.88 25.45
N ASN A 40 4.98 -11.33 24.69
CA ASN A 40 4.95 -11.17 23.24
C ASN A 40 3.94 -10.06 22.88
N VAL A 41 4.29 -9.21 21.95
CA VAL A 41 3.46 -8.10 21.46
C VAL A 41 3.26 -8.26 19.96
N ALA A 42 2.02 -8.16 19.49
CA ALA A 42 1.70 -8.09 18.07
C ALA A 42 1.43 -6.64 17.66
N ALA A 43 2.08 -6.18 16.60
CA ALA A 43 1.72 -4.98 15.88
C ALA A 43 0.90 -5.40 14.65
N PHE A 44 -0.35 -4.91 14.55
CA PHE A 44 -1.23 -5.26 13.45
C PHE A 44 -1.09 -4.23 12.32
N ASP A 45 -0.74 -4.71 11.15
CA ASP A 45 -0.52 -3.88 9.96
C ASP A 45 -1.78 -3.14 9.48
N THR A 46 -2.94 -3.60 9.91
CA THR A 46 -4.24 -2.97 9.64
C THR A 46 -4.67 -1.92 10.69
N ALA A 47 -3.95 -1.81 11.82
CA ALA A 47 -4.39 -1.01 12.97
C ALA A 47 -4.52 0.47 12.65
N PHE A 48 -3.58 1.03 11.88
CA PHE A 48 -3.59 2.44 11.48
C PHE A 48 -4.84 2.84 10.70
N HIS A 49 -5.44 1.90 9.96
CA HIS A 49 -6.63 2.14 9.12
C HIS A 49 -7.97 1.99 9.87
N GLN A 50 -7.95 1.71 11.18
CA GLN A 50 -9.20 1.58 11.95
C GLN A 50 -9.94 2.91 12.16
N THR A 51 -9.30 4.03 11.86
CA THR A 51 -9.89 5.38 11.92
C THR A 51 -10.76 5.73 10.70
N MET A 52 -10.76 4.89 9.65
CA MET A 52 -11.64 5.08 8.49
C MET A 52 -13.12 5.06 8.89
N LYS A 53 -13.92 5.94 8.28
CA LYS A 53 -15.37 6.01 8.48
C LYS A 53 -16.11 4.94 7.69
N PRO A 54 -17.35 4.59 8.05
CA PRO A 54 -18.15 3.58 7.36
C PRO A 54 -18.24 3.77 5.84
N GLU A 55 -18.41 4.99 5.38
CA GLU A 55 -18.49 5.32 3.95
C GLU A 55 -17.19 5.06 3.18
N GLN A 56 -16.05 4.89 3.89
CA GLN A 56 -14.75 4.59 3.29
C GLN A 56 -14.43 3.08 3.35
N TYR A 57 -14.86 2.40 4.42
CA TYR A 57 -14.49 1.00 4.59
C TYR A 57 -15.56 0.00 4.12
N LEU A 58 -16.82 0.40 3.95
CA LEU A 58 -17.88 -0.52 3.50
C LEU A 58 -17.85 -0.69 1.98
N TYR A 59 -18.01 -1.93 1.55
CA TYR A 59 -18.32 -2.22 0.15
C TYR A 59 -19.82 -2.08 -0.11
N PRO A 60 -20.26 -1.53 -1.26
CA PRO A 60 -21.66 -1.38 -1.61
C PRO A 60 -22.30 -2.70 -2.08
N ILE A 61 -22.22 -3.73 -1.24
CA ILE A 61 -22.83 -5.04 -1.39
C ILE A 61 -23.86 -5.23 -0.25
N PRO A 62 -24.74 -6.24 -0.29
CA PRO A 62 -25.75 -6.40 0.76
C PRO A 62 -25.13 -6.36 2.16
N TYR A 63 -25.61 -5.44 2.99
CA TYR A 63 -25.07 -5.10 4.32
C TYR A 63 -24.91 -6.29 5.25
N LYS A 64 -25.78 -7.31 5.11
CA LYS A 64 -25.71 -8.58 5.85
C LYS A 64 -24.34 -9.28 5.76
N TYR A 65 -23.58 -9.07 4.69
CA TYR A 65 -22.25 -9.68 4.53
C TYR A 65 -21.20 -8.98 5.39
N TYR A 66 -21.35 -7.67 5.60
CA TYR A 66 -20.55 -6.98 6.61
C TYR A 66 -20.90 -7.47 8.02
N GLU A 67 -22.19 -7.57 8.35
CA GLU A 67 -22.62 -8.02 9.69
C GLU A 67 -22.15 -9.44 10.00
N LYS A 68 -22.32 -10.35 9.04
CA LYS A 68 -22.04 -11.79 9.23
C LYS A 68 -20.58 -12.15 9.10
N TYR A 69 -19.90 -11.61 8.08
CA TYR A 69 -18.55 -12.04 7.69
C TYR A 69 -17.51 -10.95 7.88
N LYS A 70 -17.90 -9.78 8.38
CA LYS A 70 -17.00 -8.62 8.55
C LYS A 70 -16.33 -8.19 7.25
N ILE A 71 -16.99 -8.37 6.09
CA ILE A 71 -16.48 -7.95 4.81
C ILE A 71 -16.45 -6.42 4.76
N ARG A 72 -15.25 -5.87 4.83
CA ARG A 72 -14.95 -4.44 4.77
C ARG A 72 -13.54 -4.21 4.25
N LYS A 73 -13.21 -2.97 3.88
CA LYS A 73 -11.82 -2.55 3.66
C LYS A 73 -11.09 -2.52 5.01
N TYR A 74 -9.99 -3.26 5.13
CA TYR A 74 -9.09 -3.26 6.29
C TYR A 74 -7.88 -2.37 6.03
N GLY A 75 -7.30 -2.43 4.82
CA GLY A 75 -6.05 -1.77 4.49
C GLY A 75 -4.84 -2.52 5.05
N PHE A 76 -3.67 -2.22 4.48
CA PHE A 76 -2.40 -2.85 4.85
C PHE A 76 -1.27 -1.83 4.77
N HIS A 77 -0.04 -2.23 5.11
CA HIS A 77 1.10 -1.34 5.28
C HIS A 77 0.85 -0.22 6.31
N GLY A 78 -0.05 -0.45 7.27
CA GLY A 78 -0.45 0.55 8.25
C GLY A 78 0.71 1.02 9.11
N ILE A 79 1.62 0.11 9.50
CA ILE A 79 2.82 0.42 10.27
C ILE A 79 3.72 1.39 9.48
N SER A 80 3.91 1.14 8.18
CA SER A 80 4.66 2.01 7.29
C SER A 80 3.99 3.38 7.10
N HIS A 81 2.67 3.40 6.86
CA HIS A 81 1.91 4.65 6.69
C HIS A 81 1.93 5.50 7.97
N ASP A 82 1.82 4.89 9.13
CA ASP A 82 1.93 5.56 10.43
C ASP A 82 3.32 6.20 10.59
N TYR A 83 4.39 5.40 10.41
CA TYR A 83 5.76 5.87 10.53
C TYR A 83 6.09 7.03 9.59
N VAL A 84 5.83 6.85 8.30
CA VAL A 84 6.21 7.84 7.28
C VAL A 84 5.46 9.16 7.48
N SER A 85 4.19 9.11 7.86
CA SER A 85 3.39 10.32 8.12
C SER A 85 3.89 11.10 9.34
N GLU A 86 4.26 10.42 10.41
CA GLU A 86 4.87 11.04 11.59
C GLU A 86 6.25 11.62 11.26
N ARG A 87 7.05 10.84 10.51
CA ARG A 87 8.41 11.24 10.15
C ARG A 87 8.43 12.48 9.27
N VAL A 88 7.62 12.54 8.22
CA VAL A 88 7.57 13.71 7.33
C VAL A 88 7.07 14.95 8.08
N ALA A 89 6.12 14.83 8.99
CA ALA A 89 5.67 15.94 9.82
C ALA A 89 6.80 16.47 10.69
N SER A 90 7.57 15.58 11.32
CA SER A 90 8.77 15.94 12.11
C SER A 90 9.82 16.65 11.26
N LEU A 91 10.12 16.14 10.06
CA LEU A 91 11.07 16.76 9.10
C LEU A 91 10.62 18.16 8.66
N LYS A 92 9.31 18.41 8.60
CA LYS A 92 8.72 19.74 8.33
C LYS A 92 8.65 20.64 9.56
N GLY A 93 9.06 20.18 10.73
CA GLY A 93 8.97 20.96 11.99
C GLY A 93 7.53 21.21 12.46
N THR A 94 6.61 20.28 12.18
CA THR A 94 5.19 20.37 12.55
C THR A 94 4.69 19.03 13.08
N THR A 95 3.40 18.88 13.28
CA THR A 95 2.72 17.65 13.70
C THR A 95 1.79 17.15 12.59
N ARG A 96 1.61 15.82 12.48
CA ARG A 96 0.85 15.20 11.38
C ARG A 96 -0.64 15.58 11.38
N ASP A 97 -1.20 15.95 12.52
CA ASP A 97 -2.59 16.41 12.64
C ASP A 97 -2.87 17.72 11.90
N LYS A 98 -1.82 18.48 11.56
CA LYS A 98 -1.91 19.73 10.80
C LYS A 98 -1.75 19.55 9.30
N LEU A 99 -1.53 18.34 8.82
CA LEU A 99 -1.20 18.03 7.44
C LEU A 99 -2.25 17.10 6.80
N ARG A 100 -2.46 17.31 5.50
CA ARG A 100 -3.11 16.34 4.61
C ARG A 100 -2.02 15.66 3.81
N ILE A 101 -1.77 14.40 4.11
CA ILE A 101 -0.67 13.63 3.54
C ILE A 101 -1.24 12.52 2.66
N VAL A 102 -0.73 12.38 1.44
CA VAL A 102 -0.87 11.16 0.65
C VAL A 102 0.46 10.43 0.73
N ASN A 103 0.47 9.26 1.34
CA ASN A 103 1.66 8.43 1.44
C ASN A 103 1.60 7.27 0.46
N CYS A 104 2.57 7.17 -0.44
CA CYS A 104 2.74 6.13 -1.44
C CYS A 104 3.80 5.13 -0.98
N HIS A 105 3.36 4.00 -0.43
CA HIS A 105 4.21 2.85 -0.15
C HIS A 105 4.26 1.98 -1.42
N LEU A 106 5.32 2.16 -2.22
CA LEU A 106 5.49 1.49 -3.51
C LEU A 106 6.60 0.44 -3.43
N GLY A 107 6.22 -0.82 -3.33
CA GLY A 107 7.08 -2.00 -3.33
C GLY A 107 6.52 -3.08 -4.26
N GLN A 108 6.91 -4.34 -4.07
CA GLN A 108 6.29 -5.48 -4.75
C GLN A 108 4.80 -5.59 -4.42
N GLY A 109 4.41 -5.47 -3.14
CA GLY A 109 3.11 -5.05 -2.72
C GLY A 109 3.13 -3.54 -2.58
N ALA A 110 2.07 -2.86 -3.01
CA ALA A 110 2.01 -1.41 -2.99
C ALA A 110 0.65 -0.91 -2.51
N SER A 111 0.67 0.15 -1.72
CA SER A 111 -0.55 0.84 -1.29
C SER A 111 -0.33 2.34 -1.16
N ILE A 112 -1.42 3.07 -1.25
CA ILE A 112 -1.46 4.52 -1.01
C ILE A 112 -2.45 4.76 0.12
N CYS A 113 -2.11 5.67 1.02
CA CYS A 113 -2.96 6.06 2.14
C CYS A 113 -3.20 7.56 2.16
N ALA A 114 -4.45 7.94 2.34
CA ALA A 114 -4.87 9.31 2.63
C ALA A 114 -4.87 9.53 4.13
N ILE A 115 -4.09 10.50 4.61
CA ILE A 115 -3.93 10.79 6.04
C ILE A 115 -4.32 12.24 6.28
N LYS A 116 -5.31 12.44 7.15
CA LYS A 116 -5.83 13.76 7.52
C LYS A 116 -6.05 13.85 9.02
N ASN A 117 -5.63 14.95 9.63
CA ASN A 117 -5.69 15.16 11.09
C ASN A 117 -4.95 14.06 11.88
N GLY A 118 -3.90 13.49 11.30
CA GLY A 118 -3.12 12.41 11.92
C GLY A 118 -3.72 11.00 11.78
N GLU A 119 -4.87 10.86 11.13
CA GLU A 119 -5.63 9.62 10.99
C GLU A 119 -5.68 9.13 9.54
N SER A 120 -5.67 7.82 9.33
CA SER A 120 -5.98 7.22 8.03
C SER A 120 -7.45 7.44 7.71
N VAL A 121 -7.73 8.17 6.62
CA VAL A 121 -9.10 8.42 6.18
C VAL A 121 -9.49 7.59 4.96
N ASP A 122 -8.52 7.07 4.21
CA ASP A 122 -8.72 6.08 3.15
C ASP A 122 -7.40 5.37 2.84
N THR A 123 -7.48 4.17 2.26
CA THR A 123 -6.32 3.41 1.79
C THR A 123 -6.68 2.54 0.59
N SER A 124 -5.72 2.26 -0.29
CA SER A 124 -5.97 1.58 -1.55
C SER A 124 -6.17 0.07 -1.42
N MET A 125 -5.42 -0.61 -0.55
CA MET A 125 -5.69 -2.02 -0.27
C MET A 125 -7.02 -2.18 0.47
N GLY A 126 -7.73 -3.25 0.19
CA GLY A 126 -9.12 -3.42 0.58
C GLY A 126 -9.36 -4.47 1.65
N PHE A 127 -10.29 -5.36 1.37
CA PHE A 127 -10.57 -6.57 2.14
C PHE A 127 -9.35 -7.49 2.17
N THR A 128 -8.63 -7.57 1.06
CA THR A 128 -7.35 -8.27 0.91
C THR A 128 -6.30 -7.33 0.32
N PRO A 129 -5.01 -7.70 0.35
CA PRO A 129 -3.94 -6.93 -0.27
C PRO A 129 -3.93 -6.94 -1.81
N VAL A 130 -4.92 -7.56 -2.47
CA VAL A 130 -5.06 -7.55 -3.94
C VAL A 130 -5.67 -6.25 -4.44
N ALA A 131 -6.63 -5.68 -3.68
CA ALA A 131 -7.36 -4.48 -4.07
C ALA A 131 -6.47 -3.24 -4.21
N GLY A 132 -6.94 -2.27 -4.95
CA GLY A 132 -6.28 -1.02 -5.25
C GLY A 132 -5.77 -0.96 -6.68
N PHE A 133 -4.59 -0.45 -6.91
CA PHE A 133 -3.95 -0.39 -8.22
C PHE A 133 -3.07 -1.63 -8.47
N CYS A 134 -2.70 -1.88 -9.73
CA CYS A 134 -1.85 -3.02 -10.08
C CYS A 134 -0.49 -2.95 -9.36
N MET A 135 0.05 -4.11 -9.01
CA MET A 135 1.32 -4.24 -8.29
C MET A 135 2.26 -5.16 -9.08
N GLY A 136 3.34 -5.63 -8.50
CA GLY A 136 4.28 -6.53 -9.17
C GLY A 136 3.58 -7.74 -9.82
N THR A 137 2.81 -8.50 -9.01
CA THR A 137 2.08 -9.70 -9.45
C THR A 137 0.57 -9.64 -9.18
N ARG A 138 0.07 -8.63 -8.47
CA ARG A 138 -1.34 -8.50 -8.11
C ARG A 138 -2.07 -7.60 -9.09
N SER A 139 -3.29 -7.99 -9.44
CA SER A 139 -4.10 -7.28 -10.45
C SER A 139 -4.49 -5.86 -10.06
N GLY A 140 -4.68 -5.59 -8.77
CA GLY A 140 -5.46 -4.44 -8.33
C GLY A 140 -6.95 -4.64 -8.58
N ASP A 141 -7.71 -3.54 -8.52
CA ASP A 141 -9.16 -3.54 -8.76
C ASP A 141 -9.49 -3.93 -10.21
N LEU A 142 -10.52 -4.73 -10.35
CA LEU A 142 -11.03 -5.18 -11.66
C LEU A 142 -12.56 -5.27 -11.63
N ASP A 143 -13.18 -5.37 -12.80
CA ASP A 143 -14.61 -5.67 -12.89
C ASP A 143 -14.84 -7.09 -12.34
N PRO A 144 -15.70 -7.26 -11.28
CA PRO A 144 -15.96 -8.56 -10.69
C PRO A 144 -16.51 -9.60 -11.66
N SER A 145 -17.12 -9.16 -12.77
CA SER A 145 -17.61 -10.07 -13.83
C SER A 145 -16.50 -10.82 -14.54
N ILE A 146 -15.27 -10.31 -14.51
CA ILE A 146 -14.10 -11.00 -15.09
C ILE A 146 -13.89 -12.34 -14.39
N VAL A 147 -14.06 -12.41 -13.06
CA VAL A 147 -13.90 -13.64 -12.28
C VAL A 147 -14.85 -14.73 -12.78
N THR A 148 -16.14 -14.40 -12.92
CA THR A 148 -17.14 -15.36 -13.40
C THR A 148 -16.98 -15.67 -14.89
N PHE A 149 -16.48 -14.74 -15.68
CA PHE A 149 -16.20 -14.95 -17.10
C PHE A 149 -15.06 -15.96 -17.29
N LEU A 150 -13.92 -15.76 -16.59
CA LEU A 150 -12.78 -16.68 -16.66
C LEU A 150 -13.14 -18.07 -16.13
N ASN A 151 -13.85 -18.16 -15.01
CA ASN A 151 -14.34 -19.44 -14.49
C ASN A 151 -15.10 -20.25 -15.58
N LYS A 152 -15.99 -19.59 -16.31
CA LYS A 152 -16.80 -20.24 -17.34
C LYS A 152 -16.05 -20.54 -18.64
N LYS A 153 -15.13 -19.64 -19.04
CA LYS A 153 -14.44 -19.75 -20.34
C LYS A 153 -13.25 -20.70 -20.28
N GLU A 154 -12.48 -20.61 -19.21
CA GLU A 154 -11.27 -21.41 -19.03
C GLU A 154 -11.54 -22.69 -18.19
N ASN A 155 -12.75 -22.84 -17.64
CA ASN A 155 -13.13 -23.94 -16.75
C ASN A 155 -12.19 -24.09 -15.54
N ILE A 156 -11.76 -22.97 -14.97
CA ILE A 156 -10.88 -22.89 -13.80
C ILE A 156 -11.68 -22.54 -12.54
N SER A 157 -11.22 -23.03 -11.38
CA SER A 157 -11.90 -22.81 -10.11
C SER A 157 -11.77 -21.36 -9.62
N PRO A 158 -12.63 -20.90 -8.70
CA PRO A 158 -12.45 -19.60 -8.02
C PRO A 158 -11.10 -19.48 -7.34
N ASP A 159 -10.60 -20.53 -6.70
CA ASP A 159 -9.30 -20.55 -6.03
C ASP A 159 -8.14 -20.35 -7.01
N GLU A 160 -8.24 -20.96 -8.18
CA GLU A 160 -7.26 -20.77 -9.26
C GLU A 160 -7.29 -19.35 -9.80
N ILE A 161 -8.48 -18.74 -9.94
CA ILE A 161 -8.61 -17.34 -10.34
C ILE A 161 -7.99 -16.44 -9.26
N GLU A 162 -8.26 -16.71 -7.99
CA GLU A 162 -7.63 -15.97 -6.88
C GLU A 162 -6.11 -16.06 -6.95
N ARG A 163 -5.57 -17.23 -7.24
CA ARG A 163 -4.12 -17.44 -7.43
C ARG A 163 -3.58 -16.61 -8.60
N ILE A 164 -4.28 -16.58 -9.74
CA ILE A 164 -3.91 -15.76 -10.91
C ILE A 164 -3.89 -14.27 -10.53
N LEU A 165 -4.91 -13.77 -9.83
CA LEU A 165 -5.02 -12.38 -9.45
C LEU A 165 -3.95 -11.95 -8.44
N ASN A 166 -3.45 -12.86 -7.61
CA ASN A 166 -2.39 -12.61 -6.63
C ASN A 166 -0.97 -12.72 -7.20
N TYR A 167 -0.73 -13.69 -8.11
CA TYR A 167 0.62 -14.12 -8.44
C TYR A 167 1.00 -14.04 -9.92
N GLU A 168 0.02 -13.94 -10.82
CA GLU A 168 0.25 -13.98 -12.27
C GLU A 168 -0.30 -12.75 -13.01
N SER A 169 -0.70 -11.74 -12.24
CA SER A 169 -1.30 -10.50 -12.76
C SER A 169 -0.35 -9.31 -12.60
N GLY A 170 -0.89 -8.11 -12.51
CA GLY A 170 -0.12 -6.89 -12.31
C GLY A 170 0.87 -6.61 -13.43
N ILE A 171 2.01 -6.02 -13.06
CA ILE A 171 3.08 -5.69 -14.00
C ILE A 171 3.61 -6.96 -14.67
N PHE A 172 3.83 -8.03 -13.90
CA PHE A 172 4.26 -9.32 -14.43
C PHE A 172 3.27 -9.87 -15.44
N GLY A 173 1.97 -9.90 -15.12
CA GLY A 173 0.94 -10.44 -16.00
C GLY A 173 0.82 -9.70 -17.33
N VAL A 174 0.98 -8.37 -17.32
CA VAL A 174 0.93 -7.53 -18.52
C VAL A 174 2.24 -7.61 -19.31
N SER A 175 3.38 -7.45 -18.69
CA SER A 175 4.68 -7.50 -19.38
C SER A 175 5.03 -8.90 -19.87
N GLY A 176 4.79 -9.92 -19.04
CA GLY A 176 5.26 -11.29 -19.28
C GLY A 176 6.78 -11.43 -19.14
N ALA A 177 7.46 -10.42 -18.61
CA ALA A 177 8.92 -10.38 -18.52
C ALA A 177 9.44 -10.89 -17.18
N SER A 178 9.21 -10.15 -16.10
CA SER A 178 9.73 -10.45 -14.76
C SER A 178 8.76 -10.02 -13.66
N VAL A 179 8.90 -10.60 -12.48
CA VAL A 179 8.24 -10.14 -11.26
C VAL A 179 8.99 -8.96 -10.62
N ASP A 180 10.24 -8.72 -10.99
CA ASP A 180 11.05 -7.61 -10.51
C ASP A 180 10.79 -6.36 -11.36
N PHE A 181 10.36 -5.28 -10.73
CA PHE A 181 10.11 -3.99 -11.38
C PHE A 181 11.32 -3.50 -12.20
N ARG A 182 12.52 -3.67 -11.69
CA ARG A 182 13.76 -3.21 -12.36
C ARG A 182 13.99 -3.90 -13.68
N ASP A 183 13.67 -5.17 -13.78
CA ASP A 183 13.80 -5.92 -15.04
C ASP A 183 12.79 -5.41 -16.06
N VAL A 184 11.53 -5.18 -15.61
CA VAL A 184 10.47 -4.67 -16.48
C VAL A 184 10.77 -3.23 -16.95
N GLU A 185 11.30 -2.38 -16.06
CA GLU A 185 11.78 -1.03 -16.41
C GLU A 185 12.88 -1.09 -17.46
N ASN A 186 13.86 -1.97 -17.29
CA ASN A 186 14.97 -2.15 -18.26
C ASN A 186 14.45 -2.63 -19.63
N GLU A 187 13.55 -3.62 -19.66
CA GLU A 187 12.94 -4.08 -20.90
C GLU A 187 12.10 -2.97 -21.58
N ALA A 188 11.40 -2.17 -20.79
CA ALA A 188 10.65 -1.02 -21.28
C ALA A 188 11.59 0.04 -21.94
N LEU A 189 12.74 0.31 -21.32
CA LEU A 189 13.76 1.21 -21.85
C LEU A 189 14.39 0.66 -23.15
N LEU A 190 14.52 -0.66 -23.28
CA LEU A 190 14.97 -1.33 -24.49
C LEU A 190 13.92 -1.38 -25.60
N GLY A 191 12.70 -0.88 -25.33
CA GLY A 191 11.63 -0.74 -26.32
C GLY A 191 10.61 -1.87 -26.31
N ASP A 192 10.62 -2.77 -25.30
CA ASP A 192 9.56 -3.78 -25.19
C ASP A 192 8.21 -3.13 -24.92
N HIS A 193 7.30 -3.30 -25.86
CA HIS A 193 5.98 -2.65 -25.83
C HIS A 193 5.13 -3.11 -24.63
N ARG A 194 5.18 -4.39 -24.26
CA ARG A 194 4.36 -4.90 -23.14
C ARG A 194 4.89 -4.42 -21.80
N SER A 195 6.20 -4.32 -21.63
CA SER A 195 6.82 -3.75 -20.43
C SER A 195 6.51 -2.25 -20.31
N GLN A 196 6.58 -1.50 -21.43
CA GLN A 196 6.14 -0.10 -21.44
C GLN A 196 4.66 0.06 -21.06
N LEU A 197 3.80 -0.80 -21.59
CA LEU A 197 2.37 -0.79 -21.26
C LEU A 197 2.14 -1.10 -19.77
N ALA A 198 2.82 -2.10 -19.22
CA ALA A 198 2.71 -2.49 -17.81
C ALA A 198 3.10 -1.33 -16.88
N MET A 199 4.24 -0.68 -17.14
CA MET A 199 4.68 0.49 -16.37
C MET A 199 3.70 1.66 -16.51
N ASN A 200 3.21 1.94 -17.71
CA ASN A 200 2.24 3.00 -17.93
C ASN A 200 0.91 2.77 -17.20
N ILE A 201 0.43 1.52 -17.12
CA ILE A 201 -0.76 1.16 -16.33
C ILE A 201 -0.49 1.47 -14.85
N PHE A 202 0.61 0.98 -14.30
CA PHE A 202 0.97 1.19 -12.90
C PHE A 202 1.05 2.68 -12.56
N LEU A 203 1.87 3.45 -13.28
CA LEU A 203 2.08 4.88 -13.02
C LEU A 203 0.79 5.71 -13.17
N THR A 204 -0.07 5.30 -14.10
CA THR A 204 -1.37 5.97 -14.30
C THR A 204 -2.31 5.69 -13.14
N GLN A 205 -2.44 4.43 -12.72
CA GLN A 205 -3.31 4.05 -11.60
C GLN A 205 -2.82 4.64 -10.27
N VAL A 206 -1.50 4.71 -10.04
CA VAL A 206 -0.92 5.39 -8.87
C VAL A 206 -1.33 6.86 -8.86
N ALA A 207 -1.15 7.60 -9.97
CA ALA A 207 -1.51 9.00 -10.04
C ALA A 207 -3.03 9.24 -9.87
N GLN A 208 -3.87 8.35 -10.43
CA GLN A 208 -5.33 8.40 -10.25
C GLN A 208 -5.74 8.17 -8.80
N THR A 209 -5.10 7.23 -8.11
CA THR A 209 -5.34 6.95 -6.69
C THR A 209 -4.95 8.14 -5.83
N ILE A 210 -3.78 8.76 -6.07
CA ILE A 210 -3.37 9.99 -5.38
C ILE A 210 -4.42 11.09 -5.59
N ALA A 211 -4.88 11.30 -6.82
CA ALA A 211 -5.86 12.33 -7.14
C ALA A 211 -7.21 12.07 -6.44
N SER A 212 -7.67 10.83 -6.36
CA SER A 212 -8.89 10.48 -5.63
C SER A 212 -8.78 10.79 -4.14
N TYR A 213 -7.62 10.57 -3.54
CA TYR A 213 -7.38 10.86 -2.12
C TYR A 213 -7.24 12.35 -1.82
N ILE A 214 -6.75 13.14 -2.78
CA ILE A 214 -6.79 14.60 -2.69
C ILE A 214 -8.26 15.08 -2.59
N VAL A 215 -9.17 14.48 -3.37
CA VAL A 215 -10.60 14.76 -3.28
C VAL A 215 -11.17 14.33 -1.94
N THR A 216 -10.87 13.12 -1.46
CA THR A 216 -11.31 12.60 -0.17
C THR A 216 -10.93 13.52 0.99
N MET A 217 -9.72 14.09 0.97
CA MET A 217 -9.23 14.97 2.02
C MET A 217 -9.63 16.44 1.84
N GLY A 218 -10.12 16.83 0.66
CA GLY A 218 -10.39 18.23 0.30
C GLY A 218 -9.11 19.03 0.04
N GLY A 219 -8.04 18.37 -0.44
CA GLY A 219 -6.75 18.92 -0.78
C GLY A 219 -5.59 18.08 -0.29
N ILE A 220 -4.36 18.54 -0.52
CA ILE A 220 -3.12 17.88 -0.12
C ILE A 220 -2.08 18.92 0.26
N ASP A 221 -1.30 18.65 1.29
CA ASP A 221 -0.16 19.47 1.69
C ASP A 221 1.17 18.75 1.37
N VAL A 222 1.18 17.42 1.50
CA VAL A 222 2.38 16.60 1.35
C VAL A 222 2.08 15.30 0.58
N LEU A 223 2.90 15.00 -0.40
CA LEU A 223 2.99 13.71 -1.07
C LEU A 223 4.29 13.03 -0.64
N THR A 224 4.23 11.80 -0.14
CA THR A 224 5.42 11.04 0.25
C THR A 224 5.55 9.76 -0.56
N PHE A 225 6.80 9.39 -0.86
CA PHE A 225 7.17 8.14 -1.49
C PHE A 225 8.06 7.32 -0.55
N THR A 226 7.74 6.04 -0.40
CA THR A 226 8.47 5.10 0.46
C THR A 226 8.48 3.70 -0.13
N ALA A 227 9.20 2.78 0.48
CA ALA A 227 9.47 1.42 0.03
C ALA A 227 10.29 1.34 -1.26
N GLY A 228 10.60 0.12 -1.70
CA GLY A 228 11.63 -0.14 -2.70
C GLY A 228 11.54 0.67 -3.99
N VAL A 229 10.36 0.68 -4.64
CA VAL A 229 10.11 1.48 -5.86
C VAL A 229 9.98 2.96 -5.50
N GLY A 230 9.23 3.29 -4.44
CA GLY A 230 9.04 4.67 -4.01
C GLY A 230 10.33 5.40 -3.62
N GLU A 231 11.28 4.70 -3.00
CA GLU A 231 12.57 5.26 -2.59
C GLU A 231 13.60 5.31 -3.72
N LYS A 232 13.63 4.31 -4.60
CA LYS A 232 14.69 4.11 -5.59
C LYS A 232 14.30 4.50 -7.01
N GLY A 233 13.00 4.41 -7.38
CA GLY A 233 12.48 4.69 -8.71
C GLY A 233 12.31 6.20 -8.95
N PHE A 234 13.41 6.91 -9.25
CA PHE A 234 13.31 8.35 -9.47
C PHE A 234 12.56 8.70 -10.77
N GLU A 235 12.65 7.84 -11.78
CA GLU A 235 11.89 7.96 -13.02
C GLU A 235 10.39 7.81 -12.76
N ASP A 236 10.00 6.82 -11.96
CA ASP A 236 8.60 6.58 -11.60
C ASP A 236 8.01 7.76 -10.83
N ARG A 237 8.75 8.28 -9.84
CA ARG A 237 8.33 9.47 -9.10
C ARG A 237 8.16 10.67 -10.03
N GLU A 238 9.08 10.86 -10.99
CA GLU A 238 9.00 11.94 -11.97
C GLU A 238 7.75 11.81 -12.84
N GLU A 239 7.47 10.63 -13.39
CA GLU A 239 6.28 10.38 -14.21
C GLU A 239 4.97 10.53 -13.43
N ILE A 240 4.90 10.07 -12.18
CA ILE A 240 3.76 10.27 -11.30
C ILE A 240 3.56 11.77 -11.04
N CYS A 241 4.63 12.50 -10.68
CA CYS A 241 4.57 13.93 -10.41
C CYS A 241 4.19 14.74 -11.65
N LYS A 242 4.63 14.37 -12.85
CA LYS A 242 4.21 14.99 -14.13
C LYS A 242 2.70 14.88 -14.35
N LYS A 243 2.12 13.72 -14.07
CA LYS A 243 0.66 13.50 -14.17
C LYS A 243 -0.14 14.38 -13.19
N LEU A 244 0.47 14.81 -12.08
CA LEU A 244 -0.13 15.66 -11.04
C LEU A 244 0.26 17.15 -11.15
N ALA A 245 1.06 17.54 -12.13
CA ALA A 245 1.57 18.91 -12.28
C ALA A 245 0.47 19.97 -12.40
N PHE A 246 -0.70 19.62 -12.95
CA PHE A 246 -1.85 20.50 -13.05
C PHE A 246 -2.40 20.97 -11.69
N LEU A 247 -2.08 20.26 -10.60
CA LEU A 247 -2.43 20.65 -9.23
C LEU A 247 -1.45 21.70 -8.65
N GLY A 248 -0.42 22.07 -9.42
CA GLY A 248 0.62 22.99 -8.99
C GLY A 248 1.80 22.33 -8.29
N LEU A 249 1.91 20.98 -8.39
CA LEU A 249 3.08 20.23 -7.97
C LEU A 249 4.25 20.53 -8.92
N LYS A 250 5.41 20.88 -8.38
CA LYS A 250 6.64 21.13 -9.11
C LYS A 250 7.76 20.29 -8.51
N LEU A 251 8.26 19.31 -9.26
CA LEU A 251 9.36 18.45 -8.85
C LEU A 251 10.72 19.14 -9.10
N ASP A 252 11.64 19.01 -8.17
CA ASP A 252 13.06 19.33 -8.36
C ASP A 252 13.76 18.08 -8.91
N ILE A 253 14.06 18.11 -10.21
CA ILE A 253 14.61 16.95 -10.94
C ILE A 253 15.97 16.50 -10.36
N GLU A 254 16.83 17.45 -9.99
CA GLU A 254 18.15 17.11 -9.46
C GLU A 254 18.05 16.49 -8.06
N LYS A 255 17.20 17.05 -7.20
CA LYS A 255 16.92 16.45 -5.88
C LYS A 255 16.25 15.09 -6.01
N ASN A 256 15.32 14.93 -6.96
CA ASN A 256 14.65 13.65 -7.19
C ASN A 256 15.63 12.53 -7.58
N LYS A 257 16.69 12.85 -8.32
CA LYS A 257 17.75 11.90 -8.69
C LYS A 257 18.78 11.66 -7.58
N SER A 258 18.79 12.51 -6.56
CA SER A 258 19.71 12.38 -5.44
C SER A 258 19.46 11.06 -4.71
N LYS A 259 20.55 10.45 -4.22
CA LYS A 259 20.49 9.28 -3.33
C LYS A 259 20.27 9.66 -1.87
N ASN A 260 20.02 10.94 -1.59
CA ASN A 260 19.70 11.37 -0.24
C ASN A 260 18.38 10.71 0.21
N ILE A 261 18.41 10.20 1.40
CA ILE A 261 17.24 9.67 2.09
C ILE A 261 16.65 10.77 2.97
N GLU A 262 15.31 10.76 3.14
CA GLU A 262 14.59 11.77 3.94
C GLU A 262 14.73 13.19 3.38
N ASP A 263 14.55 13.35 2.07
CA ASP A 263 14.72 14.63 1.39
C ASP A 263 13.41 15.14 0.78
N ARG A 264 13.24 16.46 0.80
CA ARG A 264 12.21 17.16 0.04
C ARG A 264 12.68 17.30 -1.40
N ILE A 265 11.93 16.69 -2.32
CA ILE A 265 12.24 16.64 -3.74
C ILE A 265 11.34 17.54 -4.59
N SER A 266 10.55 18.42 -3.99
CA SER A 266 9.80 19.47 -4.68
C SER A 266 10.53 20.80 -4.66
N LEU A 267 10.29 21.65 -5.67
CA LEU A 267 10.73 23.04 -5.69
C LEU A 267 10.09 23.85 -4.57
N GLU A 268 10.71 24.94 -4.17
CA GLU A 268 10.22 25.77 -3.07
C GLU A 268 8.87 26.44 -3.35
N ASP A 269 8.61 26.78 -4.61
CA ASP A 269 7.35 27.36 -5.07
C ASP A 269 6.29 26.32 -5.47
N SER A 270 6.53 25.03 -5.19
CA SER A 270 5.54 23.98 -5.37
C SER A 270 4.40 24.14 -4.37
N LYS A 271 3.15 23.99 -4.85
CA LYS A 271 1.97 24.01 -3.97
C LYS A 271 1.82 22.75 -3.12
N ILE A 272 2.48 21.68 -3.51
CA ILE A 272 2.47 20.38 -2.83
C ILE A 272 3.92 20.03 -2.52
N ASP A 273 4.23 19.80 -1.26
CA ASP A 273 5.55 19.28 -0.89
C ASP A 273 5.66 17.80 -1.27
N VAL A 274 6.74 17.45 -1.95
CA VAL A 274 7.04 16.05 -2.28
C VAL A 274 8.28 15.59 -1.53
N TRP A 275 8.18 14.45 -0.86
CA TRP A 275 9.24 13.90 -0.03
C TRP A 275 9.52 12.44 -0.37
N VAL A 276 10.78 12.04 -0.23
CA VAL A 276 11.18 10.63 -0.14
C VAL A 276 11.53 10.35 1.32
N VAL A 277 10.80 9.43 1.94
CA VAL A 277 10.98 9.08 3.35
C VAL A 277 11.03 7.56 3.47
N PRO A 278 12.18 6.96 3.75
CA PRO A 278 12.27 5.51 3.96
C PRO A 278 11.38 5.06 5.11
N THR A 279 10.67 3.96 4.90
CA THR A 279 9.91 3.33 5.99
C THR A 279 10.86 2.65 6.99
N ASN A 280 10.42 2.57 8.25
CA ASN A 280 11.12 1.84 9.30
C ASN A 280 10.11 1.17 10.23
N GLU A 281 9.52 0.10 9.72
CA GLU A 281 8.47 -0.65 10.42
C GLU A 281 8.98 -1.33 11.69
N GLU A 282 10.22 -1.83 11.67
CA GLU A 282 10.87 -2.44 12.83
C GLU A 282 10.97 -1.47 14.02
N LEU A 283 11.29 -0.20 13.73
CA LEU A 283 11.36 0.84 14.77
C LEU A 283 9.98 1.11 15.39
N VAL A 284 8.91 1.09 14.61
CA VAL A 284 7.54 1.25 15.13
C VAL A 284 7.18 0.09 16.03
N ILE A 285 7.40 -1.15 15.55
CA ILE A 285 7.14 -2.37 16.33
C ILE A 285 7.92 -2.34 17.65
N ALA A 286 9.20 -1.97 17.60
CA ALA A 286 10.04 -1.88 18.81
C ALA A 286 9.50 -0.82 19.80
N ARG A 287 9.10 0.36 19.32
CA ARG A 287 8.52 1.42 20.16
C ARG A 287 7.20 1.01 20.78
N ASP A 288 6.33 0.37 20.04
CA ASP A 288 5.02 -0.08 20.51
C ASP A 288 5.15 -1.25 21.50
N THR A 289 6.17 -2.08 21.35
CA THR A 289 6.50 -3.16 22.29
C THR A 289 6.96 -2.61 23.64
N LEU A 290 7.59 -1.43 23.67
CA LEU A 290 8.09 -0.80 24.90
C LEU A 290 7.04 0.02 25.67
N ARG A 291 5.90 0.31 25.05
CA ARG A 291 4.76 1.03 25.67
C ARG A 291 3.86 0.09 26.44
#